data_b435b6467340f141e886a681fa8d4d02
#
_entry.id   b435b6467340f141e886a681fa8d4d02
#
_cell.length_a   1.000
_cell.length_b   1.000
_cell.length_c   1.000
_cell.angle_alpha   90.00
_cell.angle_beta   90.00
_cell.angle_gamma   90.00
#
_symmetry.space_group_name_H-M   'P 1'
#
loop_
_entity.id
_entity.type
_entity.pdbx_description
1 polymer ?
#
loop_
_entity_poly.entity_id
_entity_poly.type
_entity_poly.pdbx_seq_one_letter_code
_entity_poly.pdbx_strand_id
1 'polypeptide(L)'
;MPKTVGRYQILDRLAVGGMAELYKATLQADHGFEKVVVIKKILPHLAVDRSFVEMFIDEARITAQLDHRHIVQVFELGNDADTPYIAMQYVDGVDVLGLLRECARAQIRLPPDLAALIARDVLDALDYAHNAVDSSGKALGIIHRDISPGNVLLSWRGDVKLTDFGIARAAERRHKTEAGTLKGKYGYMSPEQVSGSEIDPRSDLFSVGILLAEMVMARRLFTSTNDLDILLMVRDARLDRMHKYASEFPIELRVLTARALQRRPEDRWQTAAQFRDALDEWLRRTTHATTRELAALVGSVVNAPTADLEAGSVVAETAEEGSLSGPMTRMSIARAEADAKIARAEFIAADGVPSGVFGNEGSSGVMTVGEDDVVAEAVDLPSGPKEVGDVREVSVLRFVYRLAKTKGTGMLTLEGRAGVLKEAYLLDGQPQFVNSNVEKERLGEFLIAQGALTPAALQRALSVMHHFGGRLADTLVGLDILDPLEAYRMLAKQVAAKLTEAFSWQKGRYTWTAKHPNPWKARSLHLDGFRVIGAGAAQLGEPLVEDWLATNGKAFVVGEHVQDGELAQFGLGEALLRVYSLLDGRTRLAELANKVRSPEARMNLLRLTYLLVQTDLARLS
;
A
#
# COMPACT_ATOMS: atom_id res chain seq x y z
N MET A 1 -15.40 -20.02 -26.13
CA MET A 1 -15.00 -20.81 -24.96
C MET A 1 -14.28 -22.09 -25.43
N PRO A 2 -13.18 -22.51 -24.81
CA PRO A 2 -12.62 -23.83 -25.07
C PRO A 2 -13.65 -24.91 -24.69
N LYS A 3 -13.67 -26.03 -25.41
CA LYS A 3 -14.55 -27.17 -25.04
C LYS A 3 -13.98 -27.94 -23.86
N THR A 4 -12.67 -28.01 -23.77
CA THR A 4 -11.92 -28.73 -22.72
C THR A 4 -10.72 -27.94 -22.30
N VAL A 5 -10.24 -28.15 -21.07
CA VAL A 5 -8.94 -27.72 -20.56
C VAL A 5 -8.30 -28.92 -19.86
N GLY A 6 -7.20 -29.41 -20.43
CA GLY A 6 -6.64 -30.69 -20.02
C GLY A 6 -7.71 -31.80 -20.10
N ARG A 7 -7.94 -32.48 -18.98
CA ARG A 7 -8.95 -33.56 -18.86
C ARG A 7 -10.35 -33.10 -18.41
N TYR A 8 -10.55 -31.81 -18.25
CA TYR A 8 -11.79 -31.22 -17.73
C TYR A 8 -12.66 -30.69 -18.87
N GLN A 9 -13.95 -31.08 -18.87
CA GLN A 9 -14.94 -30.54 -19.79
C GLN A 9 -15.49 -29.23 -19.25
N ILE A 10 -15.37 -28.15 -20.02
CA ILE A 10 -15.85 -26.82 -19.62
C ILE A 10 -17.37 -26.76 -19.77
N LEU A 11 -18.05 -26.37 -18.71
CA LEU A 11 -19.49 -26.15 -18.66
C LEU A 11 -19.82 -24.67 -18.92
N ASP A 12 -19.17 -23.76 -18.16
CA ASP A 12 -19.45 -22.35 -18.25
C ASP A 12 -18.22 -21.53 -17.83
N ARG A 13 -18.20 -20.24 -18.23
CA ARG A 13 -17.19 -19.28 -17.78
C ARG A 13 -17.74 -18.47 -16.61
N LEU A 14 -17.16 -18.63 -15.43
CA LEU A 14 -17.60 -17.97 -14.21
C LEU A 14 -17.16 -16.50 -14.14
N ALA A 15 -15.88 -16.22 -14.45
CA ALA A 15 -15.34 -14.88 -14.37
C ALA A 15 -14.09 -14.72 -15.24
N VAL A 16 -13.76 -13.45 -15.53
CA VAL A 16 -12.47 -13.03 -16.09
C VAL A 16 -11.85 -12.05 -15.12
N GLY A 17 -10.72 -12.43 -14.52
CA GLY A 17 -9.93 -11.57 -13.66
C GLY A 17 -8.75 -10.94 -14.41
N GLY A 18 -7.95 -10.10 -13.74
CA GLY A 18 -6.77 -9.48 -14.33
C GLY A 18 -5.64 -10.45 -14.70
N MET A 19 -5.60 -11.65 -14.11
CA MET A 19 -4.53 -12.62 -14.32
C MET A 19 -5.01 -13.94 -14.90
N ALA A 20 -6.26 -14.31 -14.69
CA ALA A 20 -6.79 -15.62 -15.07
C ALA A 20 -8.28 -15.55 -15.40
N GLU A 21 -8.73 -16.52 -16.20
CA GLU A 21 -10.13 -16.85 -16.43
C GLU A 21 -10.54 -18.02 -15.52
N LEU A 22 -11.75 -17.92 -14.96
CA LEU A 22 -12.34 -18.97 -14.14
C LEU A 22 -13.44 -19.66 -14.91
N TYR A 23 -13.38 -20.99 -14.97
CA TYR A 23 -14.37 -21.81 -15.64
C TYR A 23 -14.97 -22.84 -14.66
N LYS A 24 -16.28 -23.01 -14.73
CA LYS A 24 -16.95 -24.20 -14.17
C LYS A 24 -16.72 -25.35 -15.12
N ALA A 25 -16.25 -26.48 -14.62
CA ALA A 25 -15.93 -27.65 -15.42
C ALA A 25 -16.30 -28.95 -14.70
N THR A 26 -16.38 -30.06 -15.44
CA THR A 26 -16.54 -31.39 -14.88
C THR A 26 -15.32 -32.25 -15.21
N LEU A 27 -14.90 -33.00 -14.20
CA LEU A 27 -14.04 -34.16 -14.38
C LEU A 27 -14.93 -35.38 -14.58
N GLN A 28 -14.87 -35.97 -15.77
CA GLN A 28 -15.50 -37.27 -16.03
C GLN A 28 -14.47 -38.36 -15.83
N ALA A 29 -14.80 -39.34 -15.04
CA ALA A 29 -13.98 -40.53 -14.81
C ALA A 29 -14.80 -41.80 -15.08
N ASP A 30 -14.14 -42.97 -15.03
CA ASP A 30 -14.76 -44.27 -15.29
C ASP A 30 -15.98 -44.50 -14.39
N HIS A 31 -16.89 -45.34 -14.86
CA HIS A 31 -18.11 -45.73 -14.17
C HIS A 31 -19.12 -44.62 -13.89
N GLY A 32 -19.12 -43.52 -14.68
CA GLY A 32 -20.08 -42.44 -14.55
C GLY A 32 -19.78 -41.49 -13.38
N PHE A 33 -18.55 -41.51 -12.85
CA PHE A 33 -18.15 -40.57 -11.82
C PHE A 33 -17.97 -39.17 -12.44
N GLU A 34 -18.70 -38.20 -11.91
CA GLU A 34 -18.58 -36.81 -12.30
C GLU A 34 -18.26 -35.93 -11.06
N LYS A 35 -17.28 -35.04 -11.18
CA LYS A 35 -16.96 -34.06 -10.15
C LYS A 35 -16.92 -32.70 -10.76
N VAL A 36 -17.75 -31.78 -10.23
CA VAL A 36 -17.72 -30.37 -10.62
C VAL A 36 -16.53 -29.69 -9.95
N VAL A 37 -15.77 -28.93 -10.74
CA VAL A 37 -14.57 -28.21 -10.33
C VAL A 37 -14.55 -26.81 -10.91
N VAL A 38 -13.68 -25.94 -10.40
CA VAL A 38 -13.29 -24.68 -11.04
C VAL A 38 -11.92 -24.86 -11.68
N ILE A 39 -11.80 -24.43 -12.92
CA ILE A 39 -10.52 -24.32 -13.61
C ILE A 39 -10.14 -22.83 -13.65
N LYS A 40 -9.02 -22.48 -13.00
CA LYS A 40 -8.37 -21.16 -13.08
C LYS A 40 -7.27 -21.29 -14.14
N LYS A 41 -7.41 -20.60 -15.27
CA LYS A 41 -6.46 -20.63 -16.39
C LYS A 41 -5.86 -19.26 -16.58
N ILE A 42 -4.52 -19.16 -16.64
CA ILE A 42 -3.82 -17.90 -16.85
C ILE A 42 -4.24 -17.26 -18.18
N LEU A 43 -4.32 -15.92 -18.22
CA LEU A 43 -4.67 -15.21 -19.45
C LEU A 43 -3.59 -15.38 -20.53
N PRO A 44 -3.95 -15.57 -21.82
CA PRO A 44 -2.99 -15.88 -22.88
C PRO A 44 -1.84 -14.85 -23.01
N HIS A 45 -2.11 -13.57 -22.81
CA HIS A 45 -1.10 -12.52 -22.89
C HIS A 45 -0.12 -12.53 -21.71
N LEU A 46 -0.51 -13.06 -20.56
CA LEU A 46 0.36 -13.23 -19.39
C LEU A 46 1.11 -14.58 -19.40
N ALA A 47 0.62 -15.57 -20.14
CA ALA A 47 1.26 -16.87 -20.26
C ALA A 47 2.62 -16.81 -20.99
N VAL A 48 2.91 -15.72 -21.72
CA VAL A 48 4.20 -15.49 -22.37
C VAL A 48 5.25 -14.88 -21.42
N ASP A 49 4.83 -14.32 -20.30
CA ASP A 49 5.72 -13.76 -19.28
C ASP A 49 6.04 -14.83 -18.23
N ARG A 50 7.29 -15.27 -18.23
CA ARG A 50 7.77 -16.32 -17.34
C ARG A 50 7.57 -16.01 -15.86
N SER A 51 7.67 -14.75 -15.46
CA SER A 51 7.50 -14.35 -14.07
C SER A 51 6.06 -14.51 -13.59
N PHE A 52 5.07 -14.21 -14.43
CA PHE A 52 3.66 -14.45 -14.13
C PHE A 52 3.33 -15.94 -14.05
N VAL A 53 3.91 -16.74 -14.95
CA VAL A 53 3.76 -18.20 -14.93
C VAL A 53 4.35 -18.80 -13.66
N GLU A 54 5.54 -18.40 -13.25
CA GLU A 54 6.19 -18.84 -12.01
C GLU A 54 5.34 -18.49 -10.78
N MET A 55 4.83 -17.25 -10.70
CA MET A 55 3.94 -16.82 -9.62
C MET A 55 2.65 -17.63 -9.54
N PHE A 56 2.01 -17.91 -10.68
CA PHE A 56 0.79 -18.70 -10.76
C PHE A 56 1.04 -20.14 -10.29
N ILE A 57 2.19 -20.71 -10.65
CA ILE A 57 2.59 -22.06 -10.22
C ILE A 57 2.90 -22.08 -8.72
N ASP A 58 3.55 -21.06 -8.18
CA ASP A 58 3.88 -20.97 -6.76
C ASP A 58 2.62 -20.80 -5.90
N GLU A 59 1.64 -19.99 -6.34
CA GLU A 59 0.33 -19.90 -5.71
C GLU A 59 -0.35 -21.27 -5.62
N ALA A 60 -0.38 -22.00 -6.75
CA ALA A 60 -0.96 -23.34 -6.80
C ALA A 60 -0.25 -24.33 -5.86
N ARG A 61 1.09 -24.35 -5.87
CA ARG A 61 1.91 -25.24 -5.03
C ARG A 61 1.71 -25.02 -3.55
N ILE A 62 1.63 -23.77 -3.12
CA ILE A 62 1.44 -23.44 -1.71
C ILE A 62 0.02 -23.74 -1.28
N THR A 63 -0.98 -23.34 -2.08
CA THR A 63 -2.39 -23.59 -1.74
C THR A 63 -2.71 -25.11 -1.76
N ALA A 64 -2.07 -25.89 -2.61
CA ALA A 64 -2.25 -27.34 -2.66
C ALA A 64 -1.78 -28.08 -1.38
N GLN A 65 -0.93 -27.45 -0.56
CA GLN A 65 -0.49 -28.00 0.73
C GLN A 65 -1.48 -27.73 1.87
N LEU A 66 -2.47 -26.86 1.63
CA LEU A 66 -3.46 -26.48 2.64
C LEU A 66 -4.70 -27.37 2.50
N ASP A 67 -4.97 -28.15 3.55
CA ASP A 67 -6.19 -28.96 3.67
C ASP A 67 -6.97 -28.52 4.91
N HIS A 68 -7.97 -27.67 4.70
CA HIS A 68 -8.77 -27.09 5.78
C HIS A 68 -10.21 -26.84 5.32
N ARG A 69 -11.17 -27.07 6.23
CA ARG A 69 -12.61 -26.93 5.92
C ARG A 69 -13.00 -25.53 5.41
N HIS A 70 -12.29 -24.48 5.81
CA HIS A 70 -12.54 -23.09 5.42
C HIS A 70 -11.56 -22.59 4.34
N ILE A 71 -10.84 -23.48 3.66
CA ILE A 71 -9.98 -23.15 2.50
C ILE A 71 -10.51 -23.89 1.27
N VAL A 72 -10.50 -23.23 0.11
CA VAL A 72 -10.80 -23.86 -1.17
C VAL A 72 -9.68 -24.83 -1.51
N GLN A 73 -10.01 -26.12 -1.68
CA GLN A 73 -9.02 -27.15 -1.95
C GLN A 73 -8.55 -27.10 -3.41
N VAL A 74 -7.25 -27.09 -3.63
CA VAL A 74 -6.61 -27.26 -4.93
C VAL A 74 -6.42 -28.76 -5.18
N PHE A 75 -6.88 -29.24 -6.33
CA PHE A 75 -6.81 -30.67 -6.69
C PHE A 75 -5.65 -30.97 -7.62
N GLU A 76 -5.33 -30.04 -8.55
CA GLU A 76 -4.36 -30.27 -9.60
C GLU A 76 -3.79 -28.95 -10.12
N LEU A 77 -2.50 -28.94 -10.40
CA LEU A 77 -1.83 -27.98 -11.26
C LEU A 77 -1.49 -28.72 -12.56
N GLY A 78 -2.11 -28.33 -13.65
CA GLY A 78 -1.95 -28.97 -14.96
C GLY A 78 -1.46 -27.99 -16.02
N ASN A 79 -1.24 -28.51 -17.23
CA ASN A 79 -0.85 -27.73 -18.40
C ASN A 79 -1.77 -28.07 -19.58
N ASP A 80 -2.23 -27.05 -20.29
CA ASP A 80 -3.07 -27.20 -21.47
C ASP A 80 -2.49 -26.34 -22.60
N ALA A 81 -1.94 -26.99 -23.64
CA ALA A 81 -1.25 -26.35 -24.75
C ALA A 81 -0.24 -25.27 -24.28
N ASP A 82 0.69 -25.65 -23.38
CA ASP A 82 1.71 -24.80 -22.76
C ASP A 82 1.18 -23.68 -21.85
N THR A 83 -0.11 -23.67 -21.55
CA THR A 83 -0.73 -22.73 -20.62
C THR A 83 -1.08 -23.44 -19.30
N PRO A 84 -0.53 -23.01 -18.16
CA PRO A 84 -0.84 -23.62 -16.88
C PRO A 84 -2.27 -23.32 -16.44
N TYR A 85 -2.88 -24.30 -15.78
CA TYR A 85 -4.18 -24.16 -15.13
C TYR A 85 -4.18 -24.80 -13.75
N ILE A 86 -5.05 -24.32 -12.88
CA ILE A 86 -5.30 -24.86 -11.54
C ILE A 86 -6.72 -25.43 -11.53
N ALA A 87 -6.88 -26.71 -11.16
CA ALA A 87 -8.18 -27.30 -10.87
C ALA A 87 -8.42 -27.27 -9.36
N MET A 88 -9.54 -26.68 -8.95
CA MET A 88 -9.86 -26.48 -7.54
C MET A 88 -11.33 -26.79 -7.23
N GLN A 89 -11.66 -26.83 -5.96
CA GLN A 89 -13.01 -27.07 -5.46
C GLN A 89 -13.99 -26.02 -6.02
N TYR A 90 -15.09 -26.49 -6.59
CA TYR A 90 -16.24 -25.65 -6.87
C TYR A 90 -17.05 -25.46 -5.59
N VAL A 91 -17.25 -24.22 -5.19
CA VAL A 91 -18.14 -23.83 -4.10
C VAL A 91 -19.45 -23.38 -4.71
N ASP A 92 -20.49 -24.17 -4.50
CA ASP A 92 -21.83 -23.88 -5.03
C ASP A 92 -22.50 -22.81 -4.15
N GLY A 93 -22.44 -21.57 -4.59
CA GLY A 93 -22.88 -20.43 -3.79
C GLY A 93 -22.48 -19.08 -4.38
N VAL A 94 -22.20 -18.11 -3.53
CA VAL A 94 -21.82 -16.74 -3.89
C VAL A 94 -20.58 -16.29 -3.09
N ASP A 95 -19.88 -15.27 -3.54
CA ASP A 95 -18.89 -14.59 -2.72
C ASP A 95 -19.56 -13.56 -1.79
N VAL A 96 -18.86 -13.10 -0.75
CA VAL A 96 -19.36 -12.08 0.19
C VAL A 96 -19.70 -10.79 -0.54
N LEU A 97 -18.97 -10.43 -1.59
CA LEU A 97 -19.28 -9.24 -2.38
C LEU A 97 -20.63 -9.36 -3.08
N GLY A 98 -20.92 -10.52 -3.68
CA GLY A 98 -22.20 -10.87 -4.28
C GLY A 98 -23.32 -10.82 -3.25
N LEU A 99 -23.11 -11.44 -2.07
CA LEU A 99 -24.08 -11.38 -0.97
C LEU A 99 -24.39 -9.93 -0.58
N LEU A 100 -23.37 -9.08 -0.37
CA LEU A 100 -23.58 -7.67 0.02
C LEU A 100 -24.33 -6.87 -1.06
N ARG A 101 -24.09 -7.16 -2.34
CA ARG A 101 -24.85 -6.54 -3.45
C ARG A 101 -26.32 -6.95 -3.44
N GLU A 102 -26.60 -8.24 -3.26
CA GLU A 102 -27.97 -8.73 -3.21
C GLU A 102 -28.70 -8.25 -1.93
N CYS A 103 -28.00 -8.18 -0.81
CA CYS A 103 -28.51 -7.55 0.42
C CYS A 103 -28.92 -6.09 0.17
N ALA A 104 -28.06 -5.32 -0.53
CA ALA A 104 -28.36 -3.94 -0.86
C ALA A 104 -29.57 -3.81 -1.79
N ARG A 105 -29.69 -4.68 -2.81
CA ARG A 105 -30.87 -4.72 -3.71
C ARG A 105 -32.16 -5.06 -2.97
N ALA A 106 -32.10 -6.03 -2.05
CA ALA A 106 -33.23 -6.44 -1.26
C ALA A 106 -33.53 -5.48 -0.08
N GLN A 107 -32.70 -4.44 0.12
CA GLN A 107 -32.75 -3.53 1.28
C GLN A 107 -32.64 -4.27 2.63
N ILE A 108 -31.95 -5.38 2.64
CA ILE A 108 -31.67 -6.20 3.82
C ILE A 108 -30.24 -5.91 4.27
N ARG A 109 -30.01 -5.78 5.58
CA ARG A 109 -28.68 -5.70 6.15
C ARG A 109 -28.20 -7.08 6.57
N LEU A 110 -26.93 -7.36 6.32
CA LEU A 110 -26.30 -8.54 6.90
C LEU A 110 -26.27 -8.38 8.44
N PRO A 111 -26.88 -9.31 9.20
CA PRO A 111 -26.84 -9.25 10.66
C PRO A 111 -25.41 -9.27 11.18
N PRO A 112 -25.06 -8.45 12.20
CA PRO A 112 -23.70 -8.35 12.73
C PRO A 112 -23.13 -9.69 13.25
N ASP A 113 -23.98 -10.58 13.74
CA ASP A 113 -23.60 -11.91 14.20
C ASP A 113 -23.24 -12.85 13.04
N LEU A 114 -23.96 -12.80 11.92
CA LEU A 114 -23.57 -13.54 10.72
C LEU A 114 -22.31 -12.97 10.08
N ALA A 115 -22.11 -11.64 10.13
CA ALA A 115 -20.85 -11.03 9.71
C ALA A 115 -19.67 -11.50 10.59
N ALA A 116 -19.86 -11.57 11.89
CA ALA A 116 -18.85 -12.09 12.83
C ALA A 116 -18.60 -13.58 12.64
N LEU A 117 -19.63 -14.39 12.32
CA LEU A 117 -19.50 -15.80 11.99
C LEU A 117 -18.63 -16.01 10.75
N ILE A 118 -18.87 -15.24 9.68
CA ILE A 118 -18.06 -15.27 8.46
C ILE A 118 -16.60 -14.90 8.78
N ALA A 119 -16.38 -13.81 9.50
CA ALA A 119 -15.03 -13.36 9.86
C ALA A 119 -14.30 -14.38 10.75
N ARG A 120 -15.00 -15.02 11.70
CA ARG A 120 -14.46 -16.09 12.54
C ARG A 120 -13.97 -17.27 11.71
N ASP A 121 -14.74 -17.72 10.71
CA ASP A 121 -14.40 -18.86 9.86
C ASP A 121 -13.23 -18.53 8.92
N VAL A 122 -13.15 -17.27 8.44
CA VAL A 122 -11.97 -16.76 7.72
C VAL A 122 -10.73 -16.76 8.62
N LEU A 123 -10.86 -16.35 9.88
CA LEU A 123 -9.75 -16.36 10.85
C LEU A 123 -9.31 -17.79 11.20
N ASP A 124 -10.22 -18.76 11.22
CA ASP A 124 -9.90 -20.19 11.41
C ASP A 124 -9.05 -20.73 10.24
N ALA A 125 -9.39 -20.33 9.00
CA ALA A 125 -8.59 -20.63 7.81
C ALA A 125 -7.19 -19.98 7.87
N LEU A 126 -7.12 -18.71 8.31
CA LEU A 126 -5.87 -17.97 8.42
C LEU A 126 -4.98 -18.53 9.53
N ASP A 127 -5.54 -18.89 10.69
CA ASP A 127 -4.78 -19.52 11.77
C ASP A 127 -4.11 -20.80 11.30
N TYR A 128 -4.84 -21.64 10.58
CA TYR A 128 -4.29 -22.86 9.97
C TYR A 128 -3.17 -22.53 8.96
N ALA A 129 -3.39 -21.58 8.05
CA ALA A 129 -2.41 -21.24 7.02
C ALA A 129 -1.14 -20.58 7.60
N HIS A 130 -1.28 -19.68 8.56
CA HIS A 130 -0.15 -18.99 9.20
C HIS A 130 0.76 -19.95 9.98
N ASN A 131 0.20 -21.03 10.53
CA ASN A 131 0.94 -22.04 11.30
C ASN A 131 1.31 -23.29 10.49
N ALA A 132 1.03 -23.30 9.17
CA ALA A 132 1.30 -24.44 8.31
C ALA A 132 2.81 -24.73 8.23
N VAL A 133 3.15 -26.03 8.27
CA VAL A 133 4.52 -26.53 8.17
C VAL A 133 4.65 -27.50 6.99
N ASP A 134 5.83 -27.61 6.43
CA ASP A 134 6.13 -28.63 5.43
C ASP A 134 6.34 -30.02 6.06
N SER A 135 6.58 -31.04 5.23
CA SER A 135 6.82 -32.41 5.68
C SER A 135 8.05 -32.58 6.57
N SER A 136 8.95 -31.58 6.63
CA SER A 136 10.11 -31.54 7.51
C SER A 136 9.84 -30.86 8.85
N GLY A 137 8.65 -30.27 9.04
CA GLY A 137 8.27 -29.47 10.20
C GLY A 137 8.73 -28.02 10.14
N LYS A 138 9.23 -27.55 9.02
CA LYS A 138 9.62 -26.15 8.82
C LYS A 138 8.38 -25.32 8.47
N ALA A 139 8.24 -24.16 9.13
CA ALA A 139 7.17 -23.21 8.86
C ALA A 139 7.17 -22.76 7.39
N LEU A 140 5.99 -22.82 6.76
CA LEU A 140 5.80 -22.38 5.37
C LEU A 140 5.74 -20.86 5.24
N GLY A 141 5.46 -20.12 6.33
CA GLY A 141 5.41 -18.65 6.35
C GLY A 141 4.33 -18.07 5.44
N ILE A 142 3.20 -18.77 5.33
CA ILE A 142 2.11 -18.38 4.44
C ILE A 142 1.39 -17.16 5.00
N ILE A 143 1.24 -16.12 4.18
CA ILE A 143 0.44 -14.94 4.44
C ILE A 143 -0.48 -14.78 3.23
N HIS A 144 -1.78 -14.57 3.44
CA HIS A 144 -2.76 -14.50 2.36
C HIS A 144 -2.61 -13.24 1.49
N ARG A 145 -2.43 -12.07 2.10
CA ARG A 145 -2.14 -10.77 1.45
C ARG A 145 -3.27 -10.17 0.59
N ASP A 146 -4.34 -10.88 0.32
CA ASP A 146 -5.46 -10.45 -0.54
C ASP A 146 -6.83 -10.81 0.05
N ILE A 147 -7.02 -10.65 1.37
CA ILE A 147 -8.33 -10.80 2.00
C ILE A 147 -9.25 -9.71 1.50
N SER A 148 -10.35 -10.11 0.85
CA SER A 148 -11.37 -9.20 0.32
C SER A 148 -12.71 -9.93 0.21
N PRO A 149 -13.86 -9.24 0.11
CA PRO A 149 -15.17 -9.89 -0.02
C PRO A 149 -15.30 -10.84 -1.22
N GLY A 150 -14.56 -10.58 -2.32
CA GLY A 150 -14.56 -11.45 -3.50
C GLY A 150 -13.79 -12.75 -3.32
N ASN A 151 -12.90 -12.83 -2.32
CA ASN A 151 -12.08 -14.00 -2.03
C ASN A 151 -12.65 -14.86 -0.88
N VAL A 152 -13.84 -14.50 -0.35
CA VAL A 152 -14.56 -15.28 0.67
C VAL A 152 -15.85 -15.83 0.06
N LEU A 153 -15.90 -17.14 -0.16
CA LEU A 153 -17.01 -17.83 -0.80
C LEU A 153 -17.97 -18.39 0.26
N LEU A 154 -19.25 -18.28 0.00
CA LEU A 154 -20.34 -18.75 0.85
C LEU A 154 -21.15 -19.77 0.07
N SER A 155 -21.21 -21.03 0.56
CA SER A 155 -22.05 -22.04 -0.06
C SER A 155 -23.52 -21.86 0.26
N TRP A 156 -24.41 -22.44 -0.57
CA TRP A 156 -25.86 -22.53 -0.25
C TRP A 156 -26.15 -23.29 1.05
N ARG A 157 -25.18 -23.99 1.60
CA ARG A 157 -25.26 -24.70 2.88
C ARG A 157 -24.73 -23.87 4.05
N GLY A 158 -24.22 -22.66 3.78
CA GLY A 158 -23.66 -21.76 4.78
C GLY A 158 -22.19 -22.01 5.10
N ASP A 159 -21.49 -22.86 4.32
CA ASP A 159 -20.05 -23.02 4.50
C ASP A 159 -19.33 -21.75 4.05
N VAL A 160 -18.32 -21.34 4.79
CA VAL A 160 -17.44 -20.22 4.47
C VAL A 160 -16.11 -20.77 3.98
N LYS A 161 -15.63 -20.32 2.82
CA LYS A 161 -14.36 -20.78 2.25
C LYS A 161 -13.53 -19.62 1.71
N LEU A 162 -12.27 -19.58 2.13
CA LEU A 162 -11.27 -18.63 1.66
C LEU A 162 -10.58 -19.17 0.40
N THR A 163 -10.41 -18.34 -0.62
CA THR A 163 -9.76 -18.68 -1.89
C THR A 163 -8.72 -17.63 -2.28
N ASP A 164 -7.91 -17.93 -3.30
CA ASP A 164 -6.94 -17.02 -3.90
C ASP A 164 -5.91 -16.44 -2.89
N PHE A 165 -5.05 -17.32 -2.36
CA PHE A 165 -3.91 -16.90 -1.55
C PHE A 165 -2.97 -16.04 -2.41
N GLY A 166 -2.93 -14.74 -2.12
CA GLY A 166 -2.28 -13.69 -2.93
C GLY A 166 -0.74 -13.72 -2.93
N ILE A 167 -0.15 -14.89 -3.03
CA ILE A 167 1.29 -15.13 -3.04
C ILE A 167 1.93 -14.48 -4.27
N ALA A 168 1.21 -14.49 -5.39
CA ALA A 168 1.59 -13.85 -6.66
C ALA A 168 1.82 -12.33 -6.52
N ARG A 169 1.10 -11.63 -5.64
CA ARG A 169 1.22 -10.17 -5.45
C ARG A 169 2.55 -9.69 -4.87
N ALA A 170 3.31 -10.54 -4.20
CA ALA A 170 4.65 -10.16 -3.71
C ALA A 170 5.63 -9.88 -4.86
N ALA A 171 5.44 -10.51 -6.02
CA ALA A 171 6.29 -10.37 -7.19
C ALA A 171 5.70 -9.41 -8.26
N GLU A 172 4.36 -9.19 -8.31
CA GLU A 172 3.71 -8.16 -9.16
C GLU A 172 4.28 -6.75 -8.97
N ARG A 173 4.95 -6.50 -7.85
CA ARG A 173 5.65 -5.23 -7.55
C ARG A 173 6.75 -4.88 -8.54
N ARG A 174 7.12 -5.77 -9.46
CA ARG A 174 8.19 -5.58 -10.46
C ARG A 174 7.68 -5.40 -11.89
N HIS A 175 6.40 -5.68 -12.16
CA HIS A 175 5.84 -5.64 -13.51
C HIS A 175 4.59 -4.74 -13.56
N LYS A 176 4.48 -3.94 -14.62
CA LYS A 176 3.34 -3.06 -14.90
C LYS A 176 2.04 -3.86 -14.89
N THR A 177 1.18 -3.61 -13.91
CA THR A 177 -0.19 -4.10 -13.93
C THR A 177 -0.99 -3.31 -14.97
N GLU A 178 -1.70 -4.01 -15.84
CA GLU A 178 -2.68 -3.36 -16.72
C GLU A 178 -3.71 -2.60 -15.88
N ALA A 179 -3.81 -1.32 -16.18
CA ALA A 179 -4.71 -0.39 -15.54
C ALA A 179 -6.17 -0.85 -15.72
N GLY A 180 -6.89 -0.96 -14.65
CA GLY A 180 -8.33 -1.26 -14.64
C GLY A 180 -8.77 -2.39 -13.70
N THR A 181 -7.94 -3.41 -13.45
CA THR A 181 -8.34 -4.58 -12.65
C THR A 181 -8.13 -4.38 -11.15
N LEU A 182 -7.28 -3.43 -10.74
CA LEU A 182 -6.97 -3.15 -9.34
C LEU A 182 -7.88 -2.10 -8.68
N LYS A 183 -8.68 -1.37 -9.46
CA LYS A 183 -9.58 -0.33 -8.94
C LYS A 183 -10.57 -0.94 -7.93
N GLY A 184 -10.48 -0.51 -6.66
CA GLY A 184 -11.31 -1.03 -5.55
C GLY A 184 -10.62 -2.06 -4.64
N LYS A 185 -9.47 -2.64 -5.01
CA LYS A 185 -8.72 -3.57 -4.13
C LYS A 185 -7.78 -2.88 -3.13
N TYR A 186 -7.39 -1.63 -3.39
CA TYR A 186 -6.53 -0.84 -2.48
C TYR A 186 -7.12 -0.66 -1.09
N GLY A 187 -8.46 -0.59 -0.99
CA GLY A 187 -9.17 -0.42 0.27
C GLY A 187 -9.07 -1.60 1.25
N TYR A 188 -8.51 -2.74 0.83
CA TYR A 188 -8.31 -3.93 1.69
C TYR A 188 -6.85 -4.18 2.05
N MET A 189 -5.91 -3.36 1.58
CA MET A 189 -4.50 -3.46 1.96
C MET A 189 -4.31 -3.08 3.42
N SER A 190 -3.25 -3.60 4.03
CA SER A 190 -2.78 -3.12 5.33
C SER A 190 -1.86 -1.89 5.18
N PRO A 191 -1.67 -1.08 6.24
CA PRO A 191 -0.76 0.07 6.24
C PRO A 191 0.66 -0.29 5.79
N GLU A 192 1.19 -1.43 6.22
CA GLU A 192 2.51 -1.94 5.85
C GLU A 192 2.57 -2.38 4.38
N GLN A 193 1.49 -2.93 3.82
CA GLN A 193 1.40 -3.21 2.38
C GLN A 193 1.46 -1.93 1.55
N VAL A 194 0.73 -0.90 1.94
CA VAL A 194 0.75 0.42 1.29
C VAL A 194 2.13 1.04 1.39
N SER A 195 2.72 1.05 2.58
CA SER A 195 4.03 1.67 2.83
C SER A 195 5.20 0.87 2.24
N GLY A 196 4.98 -0.38 1.78
CA GLY A 196 6.05 -1.24 1.29
C GLY A 196 6.99 -1.74 2.40
N SER A 197 6.52 -1.75 3.64
CA SER A 197 7.23 -2.28 4.80
C SER A 197 7.19 -3.81 4.81
N GLU A 198 7.90 -4.43 5.75
CA GLU A 198 7.83 -5.87 5.97
C GLU A 198 6.40 -6.30 6.32
N ILE A 199 5.96 -7.39 5.69
CA ILE A 199 4.60 -7.91 5.82
C ILE A 199 4.66 -9.20 6.62
N ASP A 200 3.85 -9.27 7.68
CA ASP A 200 3.69 -10.45 8.52
C ASP A 200 2.20 -10.91 8.59
N PRO A 201 1.86 -12.01 9.27
CA PRO A 201 0.49 -12.51 9.40
C PRO A 201 -0.54 -11.48 9.90
N ARG A 202 -0.12 -10.48 10.67
CA ARG A 202 -0.99 -9.42 11.20
C ARG A 202 -1.53 -8.47 10.12
N SER A 203 -0.95 -8.50 8.93
CA SER A 203 -1.49 -7.80 7.75
C SER A 203 -2.82 -8.38 7.31
N ASP A 204 -2.97 -9.71 7.33
CA ASP A 204 -4.24 -10.38 7.03
C ASP A 204 -5.31 -10.04 8.07
N LEU A 205 -4.92 -9.93 9.36
CA LEU A 205 -5.85 -9.56 10.44
C LEU A 205 -6.43 -8.15 10.26
N PHE A 206 -5.64 -7.22 9.74
CA PHE A 206 -6.11 -5.88 9.37
C PHE A 206 -7.15 -5.97 8.25
N SER A 207 -6.89 -6.76 7.20
CA SER A 207 -7.81 -6.95 6.08
C SER A 207 -9.11 -7.65 6.51
N VAL A 208 -9.06 -8.61 7.45
CA VAL A 208 -10.27 -9.20 8.08
C VAL A 208 -11.03 -8.14 8.88
N GLY A 209 -10.35 -7.23 9.57
CA GLY A 209 -10.97 -6.10 10.24
C GLY A 209 -11.75 -5.20 9.29
N ILE A 210 -11.20 -4.91 8.10
CA ILE A 210 -11.90 -4.16 7.04
C ILE A 210 -13.13 -4.93 6.56
N LEU A 211 -12.95 -6.22 6.23
CA LEU A 211 -14.02 -7.09 5.77
C LEU A 211 -15.19 -7.11 6.76
N LEU A 212 -14.92 -7.32 8.04
CA LEU A 212 -15.93 -7.32 9.10
C LEU A 212 -16.63 -5.97 9.23
N ALA A 213 -15.87 -4.87 9.22
CA ALA A 213 -16.43 -3.53 9.28
C ALA A 213 -17.39 -3.26 8.11
N GLU A 214 -16.99 -3.60 6.88
CA GLU A 214 -17.80 -3.40 5.68
C GLU A 214 -19.06 -4.28 5.65
N MET A 215 -18.94 -5.53 6.10
CA MET A 215 -20.10 -6.42 6.23
C MET A 215 -21.16 -5.86 7.19
N VAL A 216 -20.74 -5.35 8.35
CA VAL A 216 -21.69 -4.79 9.36
C VAL A 216 -22.26 -3.46 8.89
N MET A 217 -21.44 -2.56 8.34
CA MET A 217 -21.90 -1.24 7.87
C MET A 217 -22.65 -1.32 6.53
N ALA A 218 -22.55 -2.42 5.78
CA ALA A 218 -22.97 -2.55 4.38
C ALA A 218 -22.41 -1.43 3.49
N ARG A 219 -21.20 -0.96 3.78
CA ARG A 219 -20.52 0.16 3.09
C ARG A 219 -19.02 -0.02 3.13
N ARG A 220 -18.33 0.56 2.13
CA ARG A 220 -16.86 0.63 2.12
C ARG A 220 -16.34 1.37 3.35
N LEU A 221 -15.30 0.83 4.00
CA LEU A 221 -14.60 1.49 5.10
C LEU A 221 -13.72 2.63 4.57
N PHE A 222 -12.90 2.32 3.56
CA PHE A 222 -12.05 3.29 2.89
C PHE A 222 -12.59 3.56 1.48
N THR A 223 -12.99 4.79 1.21
CA THR A 223 -13.56 5.19 -0.09
C THR A 223 -13.21 6.64 -0.42
N SER A 224 -12.87 6.88 -1.67
CA SER A 224 -12.67 8.19 -2.29
C SER A 224 -12.85 8.06 -3.80
N THR A 225 -13.07 9.18 -4.48
CA THR A 225 -13.05 9.24 -5.95
C THR A 225 -11.65 9.04 -6.52
N ASN A 226 -10.61 9.18 -5.69
CA ASN A 226 -9.21 9.05 -6.06
C ASN A 226 -8.55 7.88 -5.28
N ASP A 227 -7.97 6.93 -6.00
CA ASP A 227 -7.31 5.75 -5.43
C ASP A 227 -6.13 6.10 -4.53
N LEU A 228 -5.39 7.19 -4.82
CA LEU A 228 -4.31 7.66 -3.96
C LEU A 228 -4.83 8.10 -2.58
N ASP A 229 -6.00 8.71 -2.50
CA ASP A 229 -6.62 9.07 -1.22
C ASP A 229 -7.04 7.82 -0.44
N ILE A 230 -7.54 6.76 -1.13
CA ILE A 230 -7.83 5.48 -0.48
C ILE A 230 -6.57 4.89 0.14
N LEU A 231 -5.45 4.87 -0.59
CA LEU A 231 -4.17 4.39 -0.07
C LEU A 231 -3.71 5.19 1.16
N LEU A 232 -3.89 6.52 1.15
CA LEU A 232 -3.56 7.36 2.30
C LEU A 232 -4.47 7.08 3.50
N MET A 233 -5.77 6.87 3.28
CA MET A 233 -6.71 6.49 4.36
C MET A 233 -6.33 5.15 4.97
N VAL A 234 -5.98 4.15 4.16
CA VAL A 234 -5.53 2.83 4.62
C VAL A 234 -4.23 2.94 5.40
N ARG A 235 -3.21 3.64 4.85
CA ARG A 235 -1.92 3.85 5.51
C ARG A 235 -2.06 4.44 6.92
N ASP A 236 -2.98 5.39 7.05
CA ASP A 236 -3.22 6.12 8.30
C ASP A 236 -4.27 5.43 9.18
N ALA A 237 -4.81 4.30 8.73
CA ALA A 237 -5.88 3.55 9.39
C ALA A 237 -7.05 4.48 9.81
N ARG A 238 -7.56 5.31 8.89
CA ARG A 238 -8.60 6.32 9.17
C ARG A 238 -9.97 5.66 9.33
N LEU A 239 -10.44 5.57 10.56
CA LEU A 239 -11.70 4.90 10.91
C LEU A 239 -12.90 5.87 11.01
N ASP A 240 -12.83 7.03 10.37
CA ASP A 240 -13.87 8.08 10.43
C ASP A 240 -15.26 7.53 10.05
N ARG A 241 -15.32 6.66 9.03
CA ARG A 241 -16.60 6.05 8.59
C ARG A 241 -17.14 5.06 9.62
N MET A 242 -16.29 4.24 10.23
CA MET A 242 -16.71 3.32 11.29
C MET A 242 -17.26 4.10 12.51
N HIS A 243 -16.68 5.27 12.82
CA HIS A 243 -17.21 6.15 13.86
C HIS A 243 -18.52 6.81 13.43
N LYS A 244 -18.65 7.27 12.19
CA LYS A 244 -19.89 7.86 11.64
C LYS A 244 -21.07 6.90 11.72
N TYR A 245 -20.83 5.60 11.45
CA TYR A 245 -21.85 4.55 11.48
C TYR A 245 -21.80 3.69 12.74
N ALA A 246 -21.31 4.23 13.85
CA ALA A 246 -21.12 3.52 15.12
C ALA A 246 -22.40 2.91 15.69
N SER A 247 -23.57 3.51 15.42
CA SER A 247 -24.88 2.99 15.85
C SER A 247 -25.28 1.67 15.18
N GLU A 248 -24.67 1.34 14.05
CA GLU A 248 -24.92 0.10 13.31
C GLU A 248 -24.10 -1.08 13.85
N PHE A 249 -23.10 -0.78 14.69
CA PHE A 249 -22.20 -1.74 15.28
C PHE A 249 -22.55 -2.04 16.73
N PRO A 250 -22.73 -3.32 17.13
CA PRO A 250 -22.69 -3.68 18.55
C PRO A 250 -21.36 -3.20 19.17
N ILE A 251 -21.45 -2.54 20.34
CA ILE A 251 -20.29 -1.86 20.94
C ILE A 251 -19.08 -2.78 21.10
N GLU A 252 -19.29 -4.00 21.61
CA GLU A 252 -18.21 -4.97 21.81
C GLU A 252 -17.59 -5.41 20.48
N LEU A 253 -18.42 -5.73 19.48
CA LEU A 253 -17.92 -6.11 18.14
C LEU A 253 -17.10 -4.99 17.50
N ARG A 254 -17.53 -3.73 17.69
CA ARG A 254 -16.79 -2.56 17.22
C ARG A 254 -15.41 -2.45 17.87
N VAL A 255 -15.30 -2.71 19.17
CA VAL A 255 -14.01 -2.71 19.89
C VAL A 255 -13.08 -3.81 19.35
N LEU A 256 -13.61 -5.02 19.15
CA LEU A 256 -12.83 -6.14 18.57
C LEU A 256 -12.32 -5.80 17.16
N THR A 257 -13.18 -5.22 16.32
CA THR A 257 -12.85 -4.79 14.96
C THR A 257 -11.83 -3.64 14.95
N ALA A 258 -12.02 -2.63 15.82
CA ALA A 258 -11.11 -1.49 15.93
C ALA A 258 -9.69 -1.91 16.36
N ARG A 259 -9.57 -2.95 17.18
CA ARG A 259 -8.26 -3.52 17.54
C ARG A 259 -7.55 -4.15 16.33
N ALA A 260 -8.26 -4.85 15.46
CA ALA A 260 -7.68 -5.38 14.23
C ALA A 260 -7.20 -4.26 13.29
N LEU A 261 -7.90 -3.11 13.30
CA LEU A 261 -7.66 -1.95 12.44
C LEU A 261 -6.66 -0.93 13.02
N GLN A 262 -5.85 -1.32 14.01
CA GLN A 262 -4.78 -0.44 14.49
C GLN A 262 -3.71 -0.26 13.43
N ARG A 263 -3.16 0.95 13.33
CA ARG A 263 -2.15 1.29 12.32
C ARG A 263 -0.89 0.45 12.49
N ARG A 264 -0.41 0.31 13.73
CA ARG A 264 0.80 -0.46 14.05
C ARG A 264 0.45 -1.94 14.24
N PRO A 265 1.17 -2.88 13.61
CA PRO A 265 0.92 -4.30 13.79
C PRO A 265 0.99 -4.78 15.25
N GLU A 266 1.89 -4.19 16.07
CA GLU A 266 2.04 -4.52 17.49
C GLU A 266 0.81 -4.18 18.35
N ASP A 267 -0.02 -3.23 17.92
CA ASP A 267 -1.24 -2.82 18.63
C ASP A 267 -2.47 -3.65 18.22
N ARG A 268 -2.35 -4.50 17.18
CA ARG A 268 -3.40 -5.38 16.68
C ARG A 268 -3.53 -6.67 17.50
N TRP A 269 -4.43 -7.53 17.08
CA TRP A 269 -4.40 -8.94 17.44
C TRP A 269 -3.08 -9.54 16.94
N GLN A 270 -2.40 -10.34 17.78
CA GLN A 270 -1.08 -10.85 17.41
C GLN A 270 -1.15 -12.16 16.61
N THR A 271 -2.26 -12.91 16.73
CA THR A 271 -2.51 -14.12 15.95
C THR A 271 -3.95 -14.17 15.46
N ALA A 272 -4.20 -14.91 14.39
CA ALA A 272 -5.54 -15.16 13.90
C ALA A 272 -6.40 -15.91 14.95
N ALA A 273 -5.80 -16.84 15.69
CA ALA A 273 -6.44 -17.53 16.80
C ALA A 273 -6.98 -16.55 17.86
N GLN A 274 -6.18 -15.57 18.31
CA GLN A 274 -6.63 -14.60 19.30
C GLN A 274 -7.86 -13.82 18.83
N PHE A 275 -7.88 -13.39 17.57
CA PHE A 275 -9.02 -12.63 17.03
C PHE A 275 -10.24 -13.54 16.83
N ARG A 276 -10.04 -14.74 16.29
CA ARG A 276 -11.07 -15.79 16.16
C ARG A 276 -11.73 -16.09 17.51
N ASP A 277 -10.94 -16.37 18.53
CA ASP A 277 -11.43 -16.75 19.84
C ASP A 277 -12.21 -15.62 20.52
N ALA A 278 -11.81 -14.36 20.30
CA ALA A 278 -12.54 -13.19 20.78
C ALA A 278 -13.90 -13.03 20.08
N LEU A 279 -13.98 -13.28 18.75
CA LEU A 279 -15.26 -13.29 18.03
C LEU A 279 -16.14 -14.46 18.47
N ASP A 280 -15.56 -15.63 18.68
CA ASP A 280 -16.27 -16.83 19.14
C ASP A 280 -16.87 -16.62 20.55
N GLU A 281 -16.12 -15.97 21.45
CA GLU A 281 -16.63 -15.61 22.78
C GLU A 281 -17.79 -14.61 22.69
N TRP A 282 -17.68 -13.60 21.82
CA TRP A 282 -18.74 -12.63 21.59
C TRP A 282 -20.00 -13.32 21.03
N LEU A 283 -19.86 -14.18 20.01
CA LEU A 283 -20.95 -14.94 19.39
C LEU A 283 -21.66 -15.83 20.42
N ARG A 284 -20.92 -16.58 21.24
CA ARG A 284 -21.51 -17.45 22.29
C ARG A 284 -22.30 -16.70 23.34
N ARG A 285 -21.94 -15.44 23.66
CA ARG A 285 -22.61 -14.63 24.69
C ARG A 285 -23.82 -13.87 24.16
N THR A 286 -23.79 -13.48 22.90
CA THR A 286 -24.76 -12.50 22.38
C THR A 286 -25.78 -13.08 21.42
N THR A 287 -25.51 -14.22 20.81
CA THR A 287 -26.34 -14.75 19.72
C THR A 287 -26.16 -16.27 19.56
N HIS A 288 -27.02 -16.86 18.76
CA HIS A 288 -26.95 -18.25 18.34
C HIS A 288 -26.69 -18.39 16.83
N ALA A 289 -25.96 -17.42 16.23
CA ALA A 289 -25.63 -17.45 14.80
C ALA A 289 -24.99 -18.78 14.41
N THR A 290 -25.59 -19.41 13.42
CA THR A 290 -25.21 -20.73 12.93
C THR A 290 -25.00 -20.73 11.42
N THR A 291 -24.28 -21.72 10.93
CA THR A 291 -24.15 -22.03 9.49
C THR A 291 -25.52 -22.16 8.81
N ARG A 292 -26.53 -22.68 9.51
CA ARG A 292 -27.89 -22.84 8.98
C ARG A 292 -28.57 -21.48 8.76
N GLU A 293 -28.39 -20.52 9.66
CA GLU A 293 -28.94 -19.16 9.52
C GLU A 293 -28.23 -18.41 8.41
N LEU A 294 -26.91 -18.58 8.27
CA LEU A 294 -26.16 -18.05 7.13
C LEU A 294 -26.69 -18.63 5.81
N ALA A 295 -26.89 -19.96 5.73
CA ALA A 295 -27.48 -20.62 4.54
C ALA A 295 -28.88 -20.05 4.22
N ALA A 296 -29.72 -19.87 5.23
CA ALA A 296 -31.06 -19.30 5.06
C ALA A 296 -31.02 -17.87 4.52
N LEU A 297 -30.11 -17.02 5.05
CA LEU A 297 -29.93 -15.67 4.56
C LEU A 297 -29.44 -15.65 3.10
N VAL A 298 -28.37 -16.40 2.78
CA VAL A 298 -27.83 -16.47 1.42
C VAL A 298 -28.92 -16.92 0.44
N GLY A 299 -29.67 -18.00 0.78
CA GLY A 299 -30.76 -18.50 -0.05
C GLY A 299 -31.93 -17.52 -0.22
N SER A 300 -32.29 -16.78 0.82
CA SER A 300 -33.41 -15.83 0.76
C SER A 300 -33.08 -14.56 -0.04
N VAL A 301 -31.84 -14.07 0.07
CA VAL A 301 -31.43 -12.79 -0.55
C VAL A 301 -31.09 -12.97 -2.03
N VAL A 302 -30.38 -14.04 -2.39
CA VAL A 302 -29.95 -14.27 -3.77
C VAL A 302 -31.10 -14.74 -4.68
N ASN A 303 -32.10 -15.43 -4.12
CA ASN A 303 -33.30 -15.89 -4.85
C ASN A 303 -34.50 -14.94 -4.71
N ALA A 304 -34.35 -13.78 -4.08
CA ALA A 304 -35.43 -12.81 -3.94
C ALA A 304 -35.86 -12.32 -5.34
N PRO A 305 -37.18 -12.32 -5.68
CA PRO A 305 -37.65 -11.72 -6.92
C PRO A 305 -37.28 -10.23 -6.92
N THR A 306 -36.71 -9.76 -8.03
CA THR A 306 -36.42 -8.33 -8.24
C THR A 306 -37.73 -7.57 -8.15
N ALA A 307 -37.97 -6.88 -7.02
CA ALA A 307 -39.02 -5.89 -6.94
C ALA A 307 -38.59 -4.71 -7.84
N ASP A 308 -39.44 -4.33 -8.79
CA ASP A 308 -39.31 -3.09 -9.56
C ASP A 308 -39.41 -1.91 -8.58
N LEU A 309 -38.29 -1.50 -8.03
CA LEU A 309 -38.18 -0.34 -7.14
C LEU A 309 -37.39 0.74 -7.87
N GLU A 310 -38.10 1.80 -8.22
CA GLU A 310 -37.46 3.08 -8.57
C GLU A 310 -36.44 3.47 -7.48
N ALA A 311 -35.24 3.77 -7.90
CA ALA A 311 -34.06 4.02 -7.08
C ALA A 311 -34.30 5.13 -6.03
N GLY A 312 -34.58 4.75 -4.80
CA GLY A 312 -34.56 5.65 -3.65
C GLY A 312 -33.13 5.88 -3.15
N SER A 313 -32.79 7.10 -2.89
CA SER A 313 -31.50 7.76 -2.71
C SER A 313 -30.45 7.15 -1.75
N VAL A 314 -30.70 6.01 -1.08
CA VAL A 314 -29.75 5.38 -0.14
C VAL A 314 -28.85 4.34 -0.82
N VAL A 315 -29.27 3.82 -1.99
CA VAL A 315 -28.51 2.81 -2.75
C VAL A 315 -27.49 3.45 -3.70
N ALA A 316 -27.66 4.73 -4.05
CA ALA A 316 -26.81 5.46 -4.99
C ALA A 316 -25.36 5.66 -4.46
N GLU A 317 -25.16 5.82 -3.14
CA GLU A 317 -23.81 5.99 -2.56
C GLU A 317 -22.91 4.76 -2.72
N THR A 318 -23.47 3.55 -2.90
CA THR A 318 -22.66 2.33 -3.08
C THR A 318 -22.52 1.90 -4.54
N ALA A 319 -23.40 2.37 -5.43
CA ALA A 319 -23.43 1.97 -6.85
C ALA A 319 -22.70 2.95 -7.79
N GLU A 320 -22.65 4.25 -7.46
CA GLU A 320 -21.98 5.25 -8.29
C GLU A 320 -20.50 5.48 -7.96
N GLU A 321 -20.03 5.13 -6.74
CA GLU A 321 -18.65 5.36 -6.30
C GLU A 321 -17.71 4.15 -6.41
N GLY A 322 -18.12 3.06 -7.00
CA GLY A 322 -17.29 1.87 -7.16
C GLY A 322 -17.69 1.04 -8.36
N SER A 323 -17.16 1.35 -9.53
CA SER A 323 -17.15 0.41 -10.65
C SER A 323 -16.41 -0.86 -10.23
N LEU A 324 -17.14 -1.78 -9.59
CA LEU A 324 -16.64 -3.10 -9.27
C LEU A 324 -16.87 -3.96 -10.51
N SER A 325 -15.82 -4.54 -11.03
CA SER A 325 -15.82 -5.49 -12.14
C SER A 325 -16.75 -6.67 -11.84
N GLY A 326 -18.04 -6.49 -12.21
CA GLY A 326 -18.96 -7.59 -12.49
C GLY A 326 -19.01 -7.76 -14.01
N PRO A 327 -19.64 -8.81 -14.56
CA PRO A 327 -19.74 -8.99 -16.01
C PRO A 327 -20.40 -7.73 -16.60
N MET A 328 -19.58 -6.92 -17.30
CA MET A 328 -20.07 -5.77 -18.03
C MET A 328 -21.01 -6.27 -19.12
N THR A 329 -22.28 -5.87 -19.07
CA THR A 329 -23.19 -6.08 -20.17
C THR A 329 -22.63 -5.39 -21.42
N ARG A 330 -22.85 -5.96 -22.60
CA ARG A 330 -22.38 -5.41 -23.90
C ARG A 330 -22.64 -3.91 -24.07
N MET A 331 -23.65 -3.36 -23.42
CA MET A 331 -23.98 -1.93 -23.44
C MET A 331 -22.99 -1.04 -22.67
N SER A 332 -22.43 -1.53 -21.54
CA SER A 332 -21.44 -0.75 -20.75
C SER A 332 -20.07 -0.70 -21.43
N ILE A 333 -19.70 -1.78 -22.13
CA ILE A 333 -18.46 -1.82 -22.94
C ILE A 333 -18.55 -0.84 -24.10
N ALA A 334 -19.69 -0.82 -24.83
CA ALA A 334 -19.88 0.10 -25.94
C ALA A 334 -19.86 1.58 -25.50
N ARG A 335 -20.33 1.90 -24.31
CA ARG A 335 -20.32 3.27 -23.77
C ARG A 335 -18.92 3.69 -23.30
N ALA A 336 -18.18 2.80 -22.61
CA ALA A 336 -16.80 3.06 -22.21
C ALA A 336 -15.86 3.17 -23.43
N GLU A 337 -16.10 2.37 -24.50
CA GLU A 337 -15.37 2.47 -25.76
C GLU A 337 -15.75 3.73 -26.55
N ALA A 338 -17.00 4.21 -26.47
CA ALA A 338 -17.43 5.45 -27.07
C ALA A 338 -16.83 6.66 -26.37
N ASP A 339 -16.83 6.68 -25.04
CA ASP A 339 -16.23 7.75 -24.23
C ASP A 339 -14.70 7.79 -24.41
N ALA A 340 -14.05 6.63 -24.51
CA ALA A 340 -12.61 6.54 -24.82
C ALA A 340 -12.29 6.96 -26.28
N LYS A 341 -13.21 6.71 -27.23
CA LYS A 341 -13.06 7.16 -28.63
C LYS A 341 -13.29 8.66 -28.77
N ILE A 342 -14.22 9.25 -28.01
CA ILE A 342 -14.46 10.70 -27.98
C ILE A 342 -13.24 11.40 -27.38
N ALA A 343 -12.70 10.94 -26.24
CA ALA A 343 -11.49 11.46 -25.63
C ALA A 343 -10.26 11.32 -26.56
N ARG A 344 -10.20 10.25 -27.36
CA ARG A 344 -9.14 10.02 -28.34
C ARG A 344 -9.30 10.86 -29.59
N ALA A 345 -10.52 11.16 -30.01
CA ALA A 345 -10.83 12.04 -31.16
C ALA A 345 -10.56 13.52 -30.82
N GLU A 346 -10.89 13.98 -29.61
CA GLU A 346 -10.55 15.31 -29.13
C GLU A 346 -9.02 15.48 -28.97
N PHE A 347 -8.30 14.42 -28.60
CA PHE A 347 -6.84 14.41 -28.51
C PHE A 347 -6.16 14.52 -29.90
N ILE A 348 -6.72 13.92 -30.96
CA ILE A 348 -6.19 13.99 -32.34
C ILE A 348 -6.49 15.36 -32.99
N ALA A 349 -7.55 16.05 -32.58
CA ALA A 349 -7.90 17.37 -33.05
C ALA A 349 -7.05 18.51 -32.44
N ALA A 350 -6.32 18.24 -31.34
CA ALA A 350 -5.49 19.22 -30.67
C ALA A 350 -4.05 19.37 -31.21
N ASP A 351 -3.67 18.57 -32.23
CA ASP A 351 -2.32 18.63 -32.83
C ASP A 351 -2.11 19.82 -33.82
N GLY A 352 -2.99 20.81 -33.79
CA GLY A 352 -2.93 21.98 -34.66
C GLY A 352 -2.89 23.30 -33.89
N VAL A 353 -1.82 23.63 -33.17
CA VAL A 353 -1.62 24.99 -32.63
C VAL A 353 -0.26 25.54 -33.08
N PRO A 354 -0.23 26.73 -33.69
CA PRO A 354 1.01 27.34 -34.19
C PRO A 354 1.84 27.94 -33.05
N SER A 355 3.15 27.77 -33.21
CA SER A 355 4.18 28.45 -32.41
C SER A 355 4.08 29.97 -32.55
N GLY A 356 4.04 30.67 -31.41
CA GLY A 356 4.35 32.09 -31.35
C GLY A 356 3.55 32.84 -30.30
N VAL A 357 4.20 33.24 -29.26
CA VAL A 357 4.31 34.57 -28.62
C VAL A 357 4.83 34.36 -27.19
N PHE A 358 6.11 34.49 -26.99
CA PHE A 358 6.71 34.87 -25.71
C PHE A 358 7.03 36.35 -25.74
N GLY A 359 6.28 37.14 -25.03
CA GLY A 359 6.58 38.52 -24.69
C GLY A 359 7.29 38.57 -23.35
N ASN A 360 8.47 39.17 -23.39
CA ASN A 360 9.33 39.44 -22.26
C ASN A 360 8.90 40.76 -21.62
N GLU A 361 8.53 40.79 -20.32
CA GLU A 361 8.68 41.99 -19.50
C GLU A 361 8.87 41.62 -18.02
N GLY A 362 9.92 42.17 -17.45
CA GLY A 362 10.35 41.89 -16.09
C GLY A 362 9.57 42.65 -15.03
N SER A 363 9.39 42.03 -13.89
CA SER A 363 9.45 42.68 -12.58
C SER A 363 9.59 41.66 -11.46
N SER A 364 10.42 42.02 -10.53
CA SER A 364 10.77 41.51 -9.20
C SER A 364 9.81 40.53 -8.52
N GLY A 365 10.34 39.34 -8.14
CA GLY A 365 10.06 38.78 -6.82
C GLY A 365 8.74 38.04 -6.64
N VAL A 366 8.38 37.11 -7.54
CA VAL A 366 7.38 36.07 -7.24
C VAL A 366 8.06 34.73 -7.42
N MET A 367 8.23 33.98 -6.33
CA MET A 367 8.61 32.59 -6.40
C MET A 367 7.59 31.86 -7.24
N THR A 368 7.97 31.43 -8.43
CA THR A 368 7.19 30.49 -9.22
C THR A 368 7.17 29.15 -8.50
N VAL A 369 6.01 28.80 -7.96
CA VAL A 369 5.72 27.48 -7.44
C VAL A 369 5.92 26.47 -8.57
N GLY A 370 6.72 25.44 -8.34
CA GLY A 370 7.03 24.42 -9.33
C GLY A 370 5.78 23.65 -9.77
N GLU A 371 5.81 23.11 -10.96
CA GLU A 371 4.74 22.35 -11.64
C GLU A 371 4.19 21.13 -10.85
N ASP A 372 4.76 20.83 -9.69
CA ASP A 372 4.40 19.67 -8.88
C ASP A 372 3.33 19.95 -7.82
N ASP A 373 2.98 21.21 -7.52
CA ASP A 373 2.25 21.53 -6.30
C ASP A 373 1.10 22.54 -6.46
N VAL A 374 0.08 22.28 -5.68
CA VAL A 374 -1.11 23.07 -5.46
C VAL A 374 -0.73 24.55 -5.23
N VAL A 375 -1.34 25.45 -5.98
CA VAL A 375 -1.30 26.89 -5.72
C VAL A 375 -1.74 27.14 -4.28
N ALA A 376 -0.79 27.53 -3.42
CA ALA A 376 -1.11 27.94 -2.08
C ALA A 376 -1.70 29.36 -2.13
N GLU A 377 -2.97 29.51 -1.75
CA GLU A 377 -3.45 30.80 -1.28
C GLU A 377 -2.68 31.15 0.00
N ALA A 378 -1.95 32.22 0.00
CA ALA A 378 -1.25 32.75 1.16
C ALA A 378 -2.27 33.11 2.25
N VAL A 379 -2.43 32.21 3.23
CA VAL A 379 -3.19 32.48 4.43
C VAL A 379 -2.20 33.07 5.44
N ASP A 380 -2.37 34.34 5.77
CA ASP A 380 -1.60 35.02 6.81
C ASP A 380 -2.05 34.45 8.18
N LEU A 381 -1.35 33.42 8.67
CA LEU A 381 -1.63 32.77 9.95
C LEU A 381 -0.50 33.10 10.95
N PRO A 382 -0.83 33.28 12.24
CA PRO A 382 0.16 33.61 13.25
C PRO A 382 1.20 32.49 13.36
N SER A 383 2.43 32.79 12.97
CA SER A 383 3.56 31.90 13.10
C SER A 383 4.05 31.83 14.55
N GLY A 384 4.30 30.59 15.04
CA GLY A 384 4.91 30.35 16.34
C GLY A 384 6.36 30.84 16.44
N PRO A 385 7.05 30.58 17.55
CA PRO A 385 8.44 31.01 17.75
C PRO A 385 9.35 30.48 16.63
N LYS A 386 10.24 31.36 16.15
CA LYS A 386 11.23 31.03 15.12
C LYS A 386 12.57 30.73 15.76
N GLU A 387 13.22 29.64 15.31
CA GLU A 387 14.60 29.30 15.61
C GLU A 387 15.42 29.41 14.33
N VAL A 388 16.49 30.18 14.32
CA VAL A 388 17.39 30.36 13.17
C VAL A 388 18.79 29.87 13.57
N GLY A 389 19.44 29.11 12.67
CA GLY A 389 20.80 28.65 12.91
C GLY A 389 21.61 28.41 11.64
N ASP A 390 22.89 28.10 11.84
CA ASP A 390 23.85 27.78 10.78
C ASP A 390 24.08 26.26 10.72
N VAL A 391 24.06 25.72 9.50
CA VAL A 391 24.29 24.28 9.25
C VAL A 391 25.70 23.83 9.71
N ARG A 392 26.66 24.74 9.80
CA ARG A 392 28.01 24.47 10.32
C ARG A 392 28.03 24.17 11.82
N GLU A 393 27.10 24.74 12.56
CA GLU A 393 26.99 24.55 14.03
C GLU A 393 26.11 23.35 14.36
N VAL A 394 24.97 23.23 13.67
CA VAL A 394 24.04 22.11 13.83
C VAL A 394 23.72 21.56 12.45
N SER A 395 24.17 20.33 12.14
CA SER A 395 23.89 19.70 10.87
C SER A 395 22.39 19.52 10.64
N VAL A 396 21.95 19.54 9.38
CA VAL A 396 20.53 19.33 9.03
C VAL A 396 20.05 17.97 9.57
N LEU A 397 20.87 16.92 9.51
CA LEU A 397 20.54 15.60 10.06
C LEU A 397 20.25 15.70 11.57
N ARG A 398 21.15 16.33 12.35
CA ARG A 398 20.99 16.52 13.80
C ARG A 398 19.72 17.31 14.12
N PHE A 399 19.44 18.35 13.33
CA PHE A 399 18.26 19.17 13.52
C PHE A 399 16.96 18.40 13.27
N VAL A 400 16.90 17.65 12.16
CA VAL A 400 15.74 16.79 11.81
C VAL A 400 15.55 15.69 12.84
N TYR A 401 16.64 15.08 13.35
CA TYR A 401 16.57 14.12 14.45
C TYR A 401 15.97 14.71 15.72
N ARG A 402 16.40 15.93 16.11
CA ARG A 402 15.82 16.63 17.24
C ARG A 402 14.32 16.84 17.08
N LEU A 403 13.87 17.27 15.87
CA LEU A 403 12.46 17.44 15.59
C LEU A 403 11.68 16.10 15.64
N ALA A 404 12.25 15.01 15.11
CA ALA A 404 11.64 13.68 15.18
C ALA A 404 11.50 13.22 16.65
N LYS A 405 12.54 13.38 17.47
CA LYS A 405 12.57 13.00 18.89
C LYS A 405 11.59 13.83 19.74
N THR A 406 11.48 15.13 19.48
CA THR A 406 10.59 16.04 20.23
C THR A 406 9.18 16.12 19.65
N LYS A 407 8.87 15.34 18.61
CA LYS A 407 7.59 15.39 17.88
C LYS A 407 7.24 16.83 17.43
N GLY A 408 8.23 17.51 16.85
CA GLY A 408 8.07 18.90 16.39
C GLY A 408 7.07 19.00 15.25
N THR A 409 6.14 19.98 15.35
CA THR A 409 5.18 20.30 14.28
C THR A 409 5.43 21.72 13.80
N GLY A 410 5.64 21.90 12.48
CA GLY A 410 5.93 23.20 11.89
C GLY A 410 6.68 23.13 10.56
N MET A 411 7.27 24.27 10.17
CA MET A 411 7.99 24.47 8.91
C MET A 411 9.50 24.60 9.14
N LEU A 412 10.26 23.76 8.48
CA LEU A 412 11.72 23.86 8.39
C LEU A 412 12.11 24.40 7.01
N THR A 413 12.65 25.62 6.98
CA THR A 413 13.21 26.24 5.78
C THR A 413 14.73 26.08 5.80
N LEU A 414 15.30 25.57 4.73
CA LEU A 414 16.74 25.33 4.53
C LEU A 414 17.23 26.17 3.36
N GLU A 415 18.19 27.06 3.61
CA GLU A 415 18.82 27.91 2.61
C GLU A 415 20.26 27.40 2.37
N GLY A 416 20.49 26.84 1.19
CA GLY A 416 21.78 26.31 0.78
C GLY A 416 22.61 27.27 -0.05
N ARG A 417 23.70 26.76 -0.65
CA ARG A 417 24.54 27.51 -1.58
C ARG A 417 23.78 27.80 -2.89
N ALA A 418 24.19 28.82 -3.61
CA ALA A 418 23.67 29.20 -4.93
C ALA A 418 22.14 29.42 -4.97
N GLY A 419 21.54 29.86 -3.85
CA GLY A 419 20.12 30.14 -3.78
C GLY A 419 19.22 28.92 -3.70
N VAL A 420 19.78 27.74 -3.41
CA VAL A 420 18.96 26.53 -3.16
C VAL A 420 18.11 26.75 -1.91
N LEU A 421 16.81 26.58 -2.06
CA LEU A 421 15.82 26.71 -1.01
C LEU A 421 15.01 25.42 -0.91
N LYS A 422 14.90 24.89 0.31
CA LYS A 422 14.03 23.75 0.61
C LYS A 422 13.14 24.07 1.80
N GLU A 423 11.89 23.68 1.71
CA GLU A 423 10.89 23.89 2.76
C GLU A 423 10.26 22.54 3.12
N ALA A 424 10.51 22.07 4.33
CA ALA A 424 9.99 20.81 4.83
C ALA A 424 8.93 21.06 5.90
N TYR A 425 7.71 20.59 5.69
CA TYR A 425 6.68 20.59 6.71
C TYR A 425 6.72 19.28 7.49
N LEU A 426 6.78 19.40 8.81
CA LEU A 426 6.77 18.26 9.73
C LEU A 426 5.52 18.31 10.62
N LEU A 427 4.93 17.13 10.86
CA LEU A 427 3.84 16.93 11.80
C LEU A 427 4.26 15.83 12.79
N ASP A 428 4.27 16.14 14.09
CA ASP A 428 4.72 15.22 15.14
C ASP A 428 6.11 14.60 14.85
N GLY A 429 7.01 15.41 14.29
CA GLY A 429 8.36 15.00 13.91
C GLY A 429 8.45 14.17 12.62
N GLN A 430 7.33 13.94 11.94
CA GLN A 430 7.26 13.16 10.72
C GLN A 430 7.23 14.08 9.50
N PRO A 431 8.15 13.98 8.54
CA PRO A 431 8.11 14.75 7.30
C PRO A 431 6.83 14.43 6.52
N GLN A 432 6.10 15.48 6.15
CA GLN A 432 4.84 15.35 5.42
C GLN A 432 5.01 15.67 3.95
N PHE A 433 5.79 16.71 3.70
CA PHE A 433 6.02 17.28 2.39
C PHE A 433 7.33 18.07 2.38
N VAL A 434 8.03 18.07 1.24
CA VAL A 434 9.24 18.89 1.02
C VAL A 434 9.15 19.58 -0.32
N ASN A 435 9.08 20.90 -0.30
CA ASN A 435 9.22 21.73 -1.49
C ASN A 435 10.69 22.06 -1.74
N SER A 436 11.06 22.25 -3.01
CA SER A 436 12.43 22.60 -3.41
C SER A 436 12.40 23.39 -4.72
N ASN A 437 13.26 24.40 -4.82
CA ASN A 437 13.44 25.15 -6.07
C ASN A 437 14.45 24.50 -7.04
N VAL A 438 14.93 23.30 -6.72
CA VAL A 438 15.88 22.55 -7.57
C VAL A 438 15.12 21.81 -8.67
N GLU A 439 15.35 22.15 -9.93
CA GLU A 439 14.61 21.61 -11.07
C GLU A 439 14.66 20.06 -11.17
N LYS A 440 15.83 19.46 -10.95
CA LYS A 440 16.02 18.00 -10.98
C LYS A 440 15.24 17.25 -9.88
N GLU A 441 14.79 17.96 -8.86
CA GLU A 441 14.01 17.39 -7.76
C GLU A 441 12.49 17.46 -8.00
N ARG A 442 12.02 18.07 -9.11
CA ARG A 442 10.62 18.04 -9.52
C ARG A 442 10.17 16.61 -9.78
N LEU A 443 8.91 16.30 -9.53
CA LEU A 443 8.38 14.95 -9.62
C LEU A 443 8.61 14.32 -11.01
N GLY A 444 8.35 15.05 -12.07
CA GLY A 444 8.53 14.56 -13.44
C GLY A 444 9.98 14.14 -13.71
N GLU A 445 10.95 15.01 -13.38
CA GLU A 445 12.37 14.73 -13.54
C GLU A 445 12.85 13.58 -12.64
N PHE A 446 12.36 13.54 -11.42
CA PHE A 446 12.64 12.44 -10.49
C PHE A 446 12.16 11.10 -11.04
N LEU A 447 10.93 11.03 -11.57
CA LEU A 447 10.37 9.81 -12.16
C LEU A 447 11.16 9.35 -13.39
N ILE A 448 11.60 10.28 -14.24
CA ILE A 448 12.47 9.98 -15.38
C ILE A 448 13.79 9.41 -14.89
N ALA A 449 14.43 10.02 -13.90
CA ALA A 449 15.69 9.54 -13.33
C ALA A 449 15.58 8.16 -12.68
N GLN A 450 14.39 7.80 -12.15
CA GLN A 450 14.10 6.47 -11.61
C GLN A 450 13.67 5.45 -12.70
N GLY A 451 13.56 5.85 -13.96
CA GLY A 451 13.12 4.99 -15.07
C GLY A 451 11.60 4.67 -15.04
N ALA A 452 10.85 5.34 -14.15
CA ALA A 452 9.40 5.13 -14.01
C ALA A 452 8.58 5.90 -15.05
N LEU A 453 9.18 6.91 -15.71
CA LEU A 453 8.50 7.76 -16.69
C LEU A 453 9.43 8.07 -17.86
N THR A 454 8.88 8.14 -19.07
CA THR A 454 9.62 8.64 -20.24
C THR A 454 9.38 10.14 -20.42
N PRO A 455 10.34 10.89 -21.01
CA PRO A 455 10.14 12.31 -21.30
C PRO A 455 8.88 12.60 -22.13
N ALA A 456 8.57 11.75 -23.10
CA ALA A 456 7.38 11.90 -23.94
C ALA A 456 6.08 11.70 -23.13
N ALA A 457 6.05 10.76 -22.17
CA ALA A 457 4.93 10.56 -21.28
C ALA A 457 4.74 11.73 -20.31
N LEU A 458 5.85 12.31 -19.80
CA LEU A 458 5.80 13.52 -18.98
C LEU A 458 5.16 14.69 -19.74
N GLN A 459 5.60 14.96 -20.96
CA GLN A 459 5.04 16.05 -21.78
C GLN A 459 3.53 15.87 -22.00
N ARG A 460 3.08 14.65 -22.32
CA ARG A 460 1.65 14.33 -22.45
C ARG A 460 0.88 14.57 -21.16
N ALA A 461 1.43 14.15 -20.02
CA ALA A 461 0.79 14.36 -18.72
C ALA A 461 0.67 15.85 -18.38
N LEU A 462 1.72 16.63 -18.60
CA LEU A 462 1.74 18.07 -18.35
C LEU A 462 0.70 18.82 -19.21
N SER A 463 0.50 18.44 -20.47
CA SER A 463 -0.46 19.10 -21.37
C SER A 463 -1.92 18.98 -20.91
N VAL A 464 -2.27 17.92 -20.17
CA VAL A 464 -3.63 17.64 -19.71
C VAL A 464 -3.80 17.77 -18.20
N MET A 465 -2.76 18.16 -17.48
CA MET A 465 -2.70 18.20 -16.01
C MET A 465 -3.83 19.05 -15.39
N HIS A 466 -4.26 20.11 -16.07
CA HIS A 466 -5.35 20.98 -15.63
C HIS A 466 -6.70 20.25 -15.49
N HIS A 467 -6.93 19.17 -16.26
CA HIS A 467 -8.12 18.32 -16.13
C HIS A 467 -8.10 17.43 -14.89
N PHE A 468 -6.93 17.23 -14.28
CA PHE A 468 -6.70 16.39 -13.11
C PHE A 468 -6.38 17.21 -11.84
N GLY A 469 -6.90 18.44 -11.76
CA GLY A 469 -6.72 19.30 -10.60
C GLY A 469 -5.31 19.89 -10.46
N GLY A 470 -4.54 19.95 -11.57
CA GLY A 470 -3.21 20.56 -11.61
C GLY A 470 -2.12 19.76 -10.88
N ARG A 471 -2.30 18.47 -10.66
CA ARG A 471 -1.35 17.60 -9.95
C ARG A 471 -0.80 16.52 -10.87
N LEU A 472 0.52 16.49 -11.04
CA LEU A 472 1.17 15.53 -11.93
C LEU A 472 0.94 14.06 -11.51
N ALA A 473 1.02 13.75 -10.22
CA ALA A 473 0.78 12.37 -9.75
C ALA A 473 -0.64 11.90 -10.07
N ASP A 474 -1.65 12.75 -9.84
CA ASP A 474 -3.06 12.44 -10.14
C ASP A 474 -3.28 12.29 -11.65
N THR A 475 -2.59 13.12 -12.46
CA THR A 475 -2.61 13.04 -13.92
C THR A 475 -2.02 11.73 -14.42
N LEU A 476 -0.86 11.34 -13.92
CA LEU A 476 -0.18 10.10 -14.32
C LEU A 476 -1.02 8.86 -13.97
N VAL A 477 -1.69 8.89 -12.82
CA VAL A 477 -2.63 7.83 -12.40
C VAL A 477 -3.89 7.86 -13.28
N GLY A 478 -4.47 9.03 -13.50
CA GLY A 478 -5.69 9.18 -14.32
C GLY A 478 -5.50 8.85 -15.81
N LEU A 479 -4.26 8.94 -16.31
CA LEU A 479 -3.87 8.53 -17.67
C LEU A 479 -3.39 7.07 -17.74
N ASP A 480 -3.48 6.32 -16.66
CA ASP A 480 -2.98 4.93 -16.56
C ASP A 480 -1.48 4.79 -16.91
N ILE A 481 -0.68 5.84 -16.69
CA ILE A 481 0.77 5.84 -16.91
C ILE A 481 1.50 5.26 -15.71
N LEU A 482 1.00 5.54 -14.49
CA LEU A 482 1.50 4.99 -13.23
C LEU A 482 0.38 4.35 -12.43
N ASP A 483 0.67 3.21 -11.83
CA ASP A 483 -0.20 2.61 -10.82
C ASP A 483 -0.29 3.53 -9.58
N PRO A 484 -1.47 3.69 -8.94
CA PRO A 484 -1.64 4.55 -7.77
C PRO A 484 -0.69 4.25 -6.62
N LEU A 485 -0.39 2.96 -6.36
CA LEU A 485 0.52 2.56 -5.31
C LEU A 485 1.98 2.90 -5.67
N GLU A 486 2.35 2.73 -6.93
CA GLU A 486 3.65 3.13 -7.45
C GLU A 486 3.82 4.65 -7.39
N ALA A 487 2.82 5.42 -7.82
CA ALA A 487 2.79 6.87 -7.72
C ALA A 487 2.99 7.34 -6.26
N TYR A 488 2.26 6.72 -5.32
CA TYR A 488 2.44 7.01 -3.89
C TYR A 488 3.87 6.72 -3.41
N ARG A 489 4.43 5.56 -3.76
CA ARG A 489 5.79 5.18 -3.36
C ARG A 489 6.85 6.09 -3.95
N MET A 490 6.68 6.49 -5.20
CA MET A 490 7.59 7.43 -5.86
C MET A 490 7.51 8.82 -5.25
N LEU A 491 6.31 9.32 -4.89
CA LEU A 491 6.15 10.56 -4.14
C LEU A 491 6.84 10.48 -2.78
N ALA A 492 6.63 9.41 -2.02
CA ALA A 492 7.28 9.20 -0.73
C ALA A 492 8.80 9.18 -0.85
N LYS A 493 9.32 8.48 -1.87
CA LYS A 493 10.76 8.40 -2.16
C LYS A 493 11.33 9.76 -2.58
N GLN A 494 10.61 10.53 -3.40
CA GLN A 494 11.01 11.88 -3.82
C GLN A 494 11.10 12.84 -2.62
N VAL A 495 10.06 12.86 -1.77
CA VAL A 495 10.04 13.72 -0.57
C VAL A 495 11.18 13.37 0.38
N ALA A 496 11.43 12.07 0.61
CA ALA A 496 12.57 11.63 1.40
C ALA A 496 13.91 12.08 0.76
N ALA A 497 14.08 11.89 -0.56
CA ALA A 497 15.30 12.27 -1.28
C ALA A 497 15.57 13.79 -1.22
N LYS A 498 14.53 14.62 -1.39
CA LYS A 498 14.65 16.09 -1.25
C LYS A 498 15.19 16.51 0.13
N LEU A 499 14.73 15.84 1.21
CA LEU A 499 15.17 16.14 2.57
C LEU A 499 16.57 15.61 2.85
N THR A 500 16.84 14.35 2.47
CA THR A 500 18.11 13.67 2.79
C THR A 500 19.30 14.24 2.01
N GLU A 501 19.08 14.82 0.83
CA GLU A 501 20.12 15.54 0.10
C GLU A 501 20.73 16.67 0.94
N ALA A 502 19.88 17.40 1.70
CA ALA A 502 20.34 18.48 2.56
C ALA A 502 21.18 17.99 3.77
N PHE A 503 21.18 16.68 4.10
CA PHE A 503 22.04 16.13 5.16
C PHE A 503 23.53 16.22 4.80
N SER A 504 23.85 16.33 3.52
CA SER A 504 25.21 16.52 3.01
C SER A 504 25.68 17.98 3.04
N TRP A 505 24.83 18.94 3.39
CA TRP A 505 25.20 20.34 3.38
C TRP A 505 26.19 20.68 4.50
N GLN A 506 27.30 21.27 4.14
CA GLN A 506 28.34 21.75 5.06
C GLN A 506 28.22 23.26 5.33
N LYS A 507 27.41 23.99 4.55
CA LYS A 507 27.19 25.44 4.68
C LYS A 507 25.75 25.74 4.28
N GLY A 508 25.10 26.57 5.07
CA GLY A 508 23.72 26.98 4.84
C GLY A 508 23.10 27.53 6.12
N ARG A 509 21.87 27.98 6.01
CA ARG A 509 21.07 28.42 7.14
C ARG A 509 19.83 27.58 7.25
N TYR A 510 19.37 27.35 8.46
CA TYR A 510 18.06 26.79 8.70
C TYR A 510 17.19 27.76 9.50
N THR A 511 15.89 27.74 9.22
CA THR A 511 14.86 28.44 9.98
C THR A 511 13.76 27.47 10.32
N TRP A 512 13.51 27.27 11.61
CA TRP A 512 12.39 26.48 12.09
C TRP A 512 11.29 27.40 12.60
N THR A 513 10.07 27.22 12.11
CA THR A 513 8.88 27.94 12.58
C THR A 513 7.93 26.92 13.20
N ALA A 514 7.90 26.87 14.53
CA ALA A 514 7.06 25.93 15.26
C ALA A 514 5.57 26.27 15.10
N LYS A 515 4.71 25.26 15.10
CA LYS A 515 3.25 25.39 14.97
C LYS A 515 2.79 26.13 13.70
N HIS A 516 3.65 26.19 12.69
CA HIS A 516 3.26 26.69 11.38
C HIS A 516 2.24 25.73 10.76
N PRO A 517 1.10 26.19 10.22
CA PRO A 517 0.16 25.33 9.51
C PRO A 517 0.78 24.78 8.22
N ASN A 518 0.27 23.65 7.72
CA ASN A 518 0.70 23.15 6.42
C ASN A 518 0.22 24.10 5.30
N PRO A 519 1.12 24.87 4.65
CA PRO A 519 0.73 25.87 3.67
C PRO A 519 0.18 25.27 2.38
N TRP A 520 0.55 24.01 2.08
CA TRP A 520 0.17 23.39 0.81
C TRP A 520 -1.15 22.65 0.86
N LYS A 521 -1.81 22.51 2.04
CA LYS A 521 -2.99 21.65 2.20
C LYS A 521 -2.82 20.29 1.49
N ALA A 522 -1.55 19.92 1.27
CA ALA A 522 -1.16 18.76 0.47
C ALA A 522 -1.53 17.48 1.20
N ARG A 523 -1.68 16.41 0.44
CA ARG A 523 -1.79 15.07 0.99
C ARG A 523 -0.56 14.78 1.82
N SER A 524 -0.79 14.47 3.09
CA SER A 524 0.28 14.19 4.01
C SER A 524 0.86 12.81 3.75
N LEU A 525 2.16 12.73 3.48
CA LEU A 525 2.82 11.44 3.23
C LEU A 525 3.24 10.72 4.51
N HIS A 526 3.27 11.40 5.68
CA HIS A 526 3.64 10.85 7.00
C HIS A 526 4.84 9.90 6.96
N LEU A 527 5.94 10.36 6.39
CA LEU A 527 7.16 9.57 6.32
C LEU A 527 7.71 9.38 7.74
N ASP A 528 8.15 8.15 8.05
CA ASP A 528 8.83 7.90 9.33
C ASP A 528 10.14 8.69 9.39
N GLY A 529 10.20 9.70 10.27
CA GLY A 529 11.34 10.60 10.40
C GLY A 529 12.64 9.89 10.74
N PHE A 530 12.60 8.86 11.59
CA PHE A 530 13.81 8.09 11.94
C PHE A 530 14.29 7.24 10.77
N ARG A 531 13.40 6.61 10.02
CA ARG A 531 13.76 5.86 8.80
C ARG A 531 14.32 6.78 7.71
N VAL A 532 13.77 7.99 7.55
CA VAL A 532 14.32 8.99 6.62
C VAL A 532 15.73 9.39 7.03
N ILE A 533 15.97 9.60 8.34
CA ILE A 533 17.31 9.90 8.87
C ILE A 533 18.29 8.75 8.59
N GLY A 534 17.90 7.52 8.87
CA GLY A 534 18.73 6.34 8.61
C GLY A 534 19.06 6.16 7.14
N ALA A 535 18.04 6.29 6.26
CA ALA A 535 18.23 6.22 4.80
C ALA A 535 19.15 7.34 4.28
N GLY A 536 19.01 8.57 4.79
CA GLY A 536 19.86 9.68 4.44
C GLY A 536 21.31 9.50 4.92
N ALA A 537 21.49 9.01 6.14
CA ALA A 537 22.83 8.69 6.68
C ALA A 537 23.55 7.63 5.85
N ALA A 538 22.83 6.60 5.39
CA ALA A 538 23.38 5.56 4.52
C ALA A 538 23.83 6.08 3.14
N GLN A 539 23.35 7.25 2.70
CA GLN A 539 23.65 7.87 1.42
C GLN A 539 24.67 9.03 1.50
N LEU A 540 25.16 9.36 2.71
CA LEU A 540 26.16 10.44 2.86
C LEU A 540 27.37 10.22 1.96
N GLY A 541 27.76 11.27 1.24
CA GLY A 541 28.88 11.23 0.31
C GLY A 541 30.23 11.15 1.02
N GLU A 542 31.22 10.56 0.34
CA GLU A 542 32.60 10.43 0.82
C GLU A 542 33.21 11.75 1.29
N PRO A 543 33.07 12.89 0.56
CA PRO A 543 33.69 14.16 0.99
C PRO A 543 33.25 14.61 2.38
N LEU A 544 31.96 14.47 2.71
CA LEU A 544 31.46 14.88 4.01
C LEU A 544 32.03 14.05 5.14
N VAL A 545 32.00 12.72 5.00
CA VAL A 545 32.43 11.81 6.07
C VAL A 545 33.95 11.80 6.23
N GLU A 546 34.70 12.04 5.16
CA GLU A 546 36.17 12.19 5.23
C GLU A 546 36.59 13.52 5.86
N ASP A 547 35.96 14.63 5.53
CA ASP A 547 36.17 15.94 6.21
C ASP A 547 35.83 15.83 7.70
N TRP A 548 34.77 15.13 8.02
CA TRP A 548 34.37 14.86 9.40
C TRP A 548 35.40 13.97 10.12
N LEU A 549 35.91 12.91 9.45
CA LEU A 549 36.97 12.06 9.96
C LEU A 549 38.27 12.86 10.20
N ALA A 550 38.64 13.73 9.27
CA ALA A 550 39.83 14.57 9.40
C ALA A 550 39.78 15.45 10.66
N THR A 551 38.58 15.93 10.99
CA THR A 551 38.37 16.76 12.20
C THR A 551 38.31 15.93 13.48
N ASN A 552 37.67 14.75 13.45
CA ASN A 552 37.33 13.97 14.64
C ASN A 552 38.14 12.66 14.79
N GLY A 553 39.03 12.36 13.87
CA GLY A 553 39.73 11.05 13.81
C GLY A 553 40.61 10.72 15.00
N LYS A 554 40.99 11.73 15.82
CA LYS A 554 41.78 11.55 17.05
C LYS A 554 40.92 11.13 18.25
N ALA A 555 39.61 11.31 18.18
CA ALA A 555 38.67 10.98 19.23
C ALA A 555 38.35 9.47 19.30
N PHE A 556 37.93 9.03 20.45
CA PHE A 556 37.36 7.71 20.66
C PHE A 556 35.84 7.82 20.49
N VAL A 557 35.21 6.82 19.87
CA VAL A 557 33.76 6.74 19.77
C VAL A 557 33.23 5.88 20.89
N VAL A 558 32.62 6.52 21.88
CA VAL A 558 32.02 5.84 23.01
C VAL A 558 30.52 5.72 22.77
N GLY A 559 30.04 4.52 22.48
CA GLY A 559 28.60 4.24 22.43
C GLY A 559 28.01 4.45 23.83
N GLU A 560 26.96 5.26 23.95
CA GLU A 560 26.10 5.21 25.12
C GLU A 560 25.31 3.90 25.00
N HIS A 561 24.90 3.28 26.14
CA HIS A 561 24.20 1.98 26.10
C HIS A 561 22.97 2.07 25.19
N VAL A 562 23.19 1.82 23.88
CA VAL A 562 22.15 1.80 22.87
C VAL A 562 21.38 0.50 23.04
N GLN A 563 20.12 0.58 23.43
CA GLN A 563 19.24 -0.60 23.42
C GLN A 563 19.03 -1.04 21.98
N ASP A 564 18.97 -2.35 21.73
CA ASP A 564 18.80 -2.91 20.37
C ASP A 564 17.61 -2.29 19.60
N GLY A 565 16.57 -1.84 20.31
CA GLY A 565 15.42 -1.14 19.71
C GLY A 565 15.72 0.27 19.19
N GLU A 566 16.72 0.98 19.71
CA GLU A 566 17.02 2.36 19.30
C GLU A 566 17.71 2.44 17.93
N LEU A 567 18.50 1.44 17.56
CA LEU A 567 19.07 1.35 16.20
C LEU A 567 18.05 0.87 15.18
N ALA A 568 17.17 -0.03 15.58
CA ALA A 568 16.14 -0.58 14.69
C ALA A 568 15.19 0.49 14.14
N GLN A 569 14.92 1.57 14.92
CA GLN A 569 14.06 2.67 14.47
C GLN A 569 14.57 3.36 13.19
N PHE A 570 15.88 3.37 12.95
CA PHE A 570 16.45 3.99 11.74
C PHE A 570 16.31 3.12 10.48
N GLY A 571 15.88 1.86 10.60
CA GLY A 571 15.77 0.93 9.48
C GLY A 571 17.09 0.69 8.75
N LEU A 572 18.22 0.65 9.50
CA LEU A 572 19.56 0.46 8.93
C LEU A 572 19.71 -0.95 8.39
N GLY A 573 20.31 -1.07 7.19
CA GLY A 573 20.63 -2.37 6.60
C GLY A 573 21.70 -3.14 7.41
N GLU A 574 21.69 -4.48 7.29
CA GLU A 574 22.63 -5.37 8.00
C GLU A 574 24.11 -4.97 7.85
N ALA A 575 24.50 -4.45 6.67
CA ALA A 575 25.89 -4.02 6.41
C ALA A 575 26.34 -2.89 7.34
N LEU A 576 25.44 -1.95 7.66
CA LEU A 576 25.71 -0.88 8.63
C LEU A 576 25.69 -1.42 10.07
N LEU A 577 24.75 -2.30 10.40
CA LEU A 577 24.67 -2.88 11.73
C LEU A 577 25.89 -3.76 12.08
N ARG A 578 26.45 -4.48 11.10
CA ARG A 578 27.67 -5.30 11.31
C ARG A 578 28.88 -4.49 11.74
N VAL A 579 29.01 -3.23 11.30
CA VAL A 579 30.16 -2.40 11.68
C VAL A 579 29.99 -1.74 13.05
N TYR A 580 28.80 -1.78 13.64
CA TYR A 580 28.55 -1.27 14.98
C TYR A 580 29.42 -1.98 16.04
N SER A 581 29.60 -3.29 15.90
CA SER A 581 30.44 -4.09 16.82
C SER A 581 31.94 -3.72 16.79
N LEU A 582 32.39 -2.92 15.83
CA LEU A 582 33.78 -2.41 15.76
C LEU A 582 33.99 -1.18 16.65
N LEU A 583 32.92 -0.55 17.13
CA LEU A 583 32.99 0.64 18.00
C LEU A 583 33.23 0.21 19.46
N ASP A 584 34.51 -0.01 19.80
CA ASP A 584 34.94 -0.54 21.10
C ASP A 584 35.15 0.52 22.19
N GLY A 585 35.03 1.79 21.86
CA GLY A 585 35.30 2.93 22.76
C GLY A 585 36.75 3.09 23.18
N ARG A 586 37.67 2.27 22.65
CA ARG A 586 39.09 2.22 23.04
C ARG A 586 40.04 2.51 21.91
N THR A 587 39.57 2.32 20.67
CA THR A 587 40.35 2.58 19.44
C THR A 587 39.93 3.92 18.86
N ARG A 588 40.89 4.74 18.42
CA ARG A 588 40.61 6.03 17.78
C ARG A 588 39.89 5.82 16.48
N LEU A 589 38.98 6.72 16.12
CA LEU A 589 38.16 6.61 14.92
C LEU A 589 39.01 6.47 13.63
N ALA A 590 40.10 7.24 13.50
CA ALA A 590 41.02 7.12 12.36
C ALA A 590 41.72 5.76 12.29
N GLU A 591 42.07 5.18 13.44
CA GLU A 591 42.67 3.84 13.50
C GLU A 591 41.66 2.76 13.12
N LEU A 592 40.41 2.88 13.60
CA LEU A 592 39.32 1.98 13.21
C LEU A 592 39.08 2.03 11.71
N ALA A 593 38.96 3.25 11.14
CA ALA A 593 38.74 3.46 9.72
C ALA A 593 39.88 2.86 8.87
N ASN A 594 41.13 2.91 9.35
CA ASN A 594 42.30 2.35 8.65
C ASN A 594 42.42 0.82 8.79
N LYS A 595 41.88 0.23 9.87
CA LYS A 595 41.84 -1.24 10.04
C LYS A 595 40.88 -1.93 9.09
N VAL A 596 39.84 -1.21 8.62
CA VAL A 596 38.82 -1.77 7.71
C VAL A 596 39.35 -1.75 6.28
N ARG A 597 39.66 -2.94 5.73
CA ARG A 597 40.28 -3.09 4.42
C ARG A 597 39.35 -2.82 3.23
N SER A 598 38.05 -3.09 3.38
CA SER A 598 37.06 -2.85 2.32
C SER A 598 36.67 -1.37 2.30
N PRO A 599 36.79 -0.67 1.15
CA PRO A 599 36.37 0.71 1.00
C PRO A 599 34.90 0.92 1.36
N GLU A 600 34.03 -0.03 0.98
CA GLU A 600 32.61 0.00 1.29
C GLU A 600 32.36 -0.14 2.81
N ALA A 601 32.98 -1.10 3.46
CA ALA A 601 32.84 -1.29 4.90
C ALA A 601 33.42 -0.10 5.69
N ARG A 602 34.52 0.52 5.21
CA ARG A 602 35.06 1.75 5.76
C ARG A 602 34.07 2.91 5.65
N MET A 603 33.44 3.08 4.49
CA MET A 603 32.42 4.10 4.28
C MET A 603 31.21 3.87 5.19
N ASN A 604 30.75 2.63 5.31
CA ASN A 604 29.66 2.26 6.22
C ASN A 604 29.99 2.54 7.69
N LEU A 605 31.24 2.29 8.12
CA LEU A 605 31.71 2.64 9.46
C LEU A 605 31.64 4.15 9.70
N LEU A 606 32.10 4.96 8.76
CA LEU A 606 32.08 6.43 8.91
C LEU A 606 30.67 6.99 8.91
N ARG A 607 29.79 6.50 8.02
CA ARG A 607 28.38 6.87 7.96
C ARG A 607 27.63 6.54 9.24
N LEU A 608 27.82 5.32 9.74
CA LEU A 608 27.21 4.89 11.00
C LEU A 608 27.71 5.73 12.17
N THR A 609 29.03 5.91 12.29
CA THR A 609 29.60 6.70 13.38
C THR A 609 29.11 8.15 13.33
N TYR A 610 29.06 8.74 12.14
CA TYR A 610 28.48 10.08 11.95
C TYR A 610 27.03 10.11 12.43
N LEU A 611 26.18 9.17 12.00
CA LEU A 611 24.79 9.07 12.44
C LEU A 611 24.69 9.01 13.96
N LEU A 612 25.42 8.10 14.61
CA LEU A 612 25.37 7.90 16.06
C LEU A 612 25.77 9.16 16.82
N VAL A 613 26.79 9.88 16.37
CA VAL A 613 27.22 11.15 16.98
C VAL A 613 26.21 12.26 16.74
N GLN A 614 25.61 12.35 15.55
CA GLN A 614 24.58 13.36 15.25
C GLN A 614 23.25 13.10 15.96
N THR A 615 23.02 11.87 16.44
CA THR A 615 21.79 11.46 17.14
C THR A 615 21.98 11.29 18.66
N ASP A 616 23.16 11.70 19.19
CA ASP A 616 23.53 11.56 20.59
C ASP A 616 23.48 10.10 21.11
N LEU A 617 23.53 9.10 20.21
CA LEU A 617 23.66 7.68 20.54
C LEU A 617 25.12 7.26 20.73
N ALA A 618 26.06 8.09 20.34
CA ALA A 618 27.47 7.99 20.69
C ALA A 618 28.05 9.38 20.90
N ARG A 619 29.11 9.46 21.72
CA ARG A 619 29.87 10.69 21.92
C ARG A 619 31.33 10.50 21.53
N LEU A 620 31.94 11.60 21.13
CA LEU A 620 33.38 11.70 20.90
C LEU A 620 34.06 12.10 22.21
N SER A 621 35.07 11.32 22.63
CA SER A 621 35.88 11.58 23.87
C SER A 621 37.37 11.72 23.52
#